data_efde676d2552ba8999f918872057de87
#
_entry.id   efde676d2552ba8999f918872057de87
#
_cell.length_a   1.000
_cell.length_b   1.000
_cell.length_c   1.000
_cell.angle_alpha   90.00
_cell.angle_beta   90.00
_cell.angle_gamma   90.00
#
_symmetry.space_group_name_H-M   'P 1'
#
loop_
_entity.id
_entity.type
_entity.pdbx_description
1 polymer ?
#
loop_
_entity_poly.entity_id
_entity_poly.type
_entity_poly.pdbx_seq_one_letter_code
_entity_poly.pdbx_strand_id
1 'polypeptide(L)'
;MSKFTAFKRITNAETPVPLKNLARTPAQVGANVLLVDWRRGAAAPVYSVAASNTPAVGAELSVVLQRLMRNSISLIPHDVHIIGFSLGAHVAGFCGRHFLMHTKKRIGRITALDPAGPLFEGTNVSVSRGDADFVDVIHTNMGLLDNLKFGLAASVGDVDFFPNGGSVQPGCREIACSHQRAHDLMIESITNHRCIFVSRPVSGKSGRMAAGINLDSPPLHESGSTSRGAMGYDSITARGRGMQYIRTRSKPPFCIPLEDQRCLVERVRDAAHSNGFPKQGPAETS
;
A
#
# COMPACT_ATOMS: atom_id res chain seq x y z
N MET A 1 26.59 1.74 -0.94
CA MET A 1 25.44 1.57 -1.85
C MET A 1 24.44 2.68 -1.56
N SER A 2 24.23 3.60 -2.49
CA SER A 2 23.36 4.77 -2.29
C SER A 2 21.95 4.41 -2.73
N LYS A 3 21.03 4.19 -1.76
CA LYS A 3 19.61 3.97 -2.07
C LYS A 3 18.92 5.31 -2.34
N PHE A 4 18.13 5.40 -3.41
CA PHE A 4 17.33 6.56 -3.75
C PHE A 4 15.87 6.30 -3.44
N THR A 5 15.22 7.23 -2.75
CA THR A 5 13.80 7.14 -2.45
C THR A 5 13.12 8.43 -2.89
N ALA A 6 12.17 8.35 -3.81
CA ALA A 6 11.41 9.49 -4.31
C ALA A 6 10.01 9.53 -3.67
N PHE A 7 9.64 10.69 -3.12
CA PHE A 7 8.34 10.91 -2.48
C PHE A 7 7.53 11.97 -3.22
N LYS A 8 6.21 11.85 -3.19
CA LYS A 8 5.29 12.80 -3.80
C LYS A 8 4.50 13.59 -2.76
N ARG A 9 4.38 14.91 -2.99
CA ARG A 9 3.47 15.79 -2.28
C ARG A 9 2.26 16.17 -3.14
N ILE A 10 1.04 16.00 -2.61
CA ILE A 10 -0.18 16.62 -3.11
C ILE A 10 -0.83 17.34 -1.93
N THR A 11 -0.98 18.66 -2.00
CA THR A 11 -2.10 19.40 -1.38
C THR A 11 -2.04 20.88 -1.72
N ASN A 12 -3.21 21.54 -1.82
CA ASN A 12 -3.38 23.01 -1.84
C ASN A 12 -3.26 23.65 -0.44
N ALA A 13 -2.89 22.90 0.57
CA ALA A 13 -2.69 23.35 1.94
C ALA A 13 -1.28 22.97 2.39
N GLU A 14 -0.80 23.62 3.43
CA GLU A 14 0.51 23.39 4.04
C GLU A 14 0.88 21.91 4.11
N THR A 15 2.15 21.57 3.83
CA THR A 15 2.61 20.16 3.78
C THR A 15 2.12 19.43 5.01
N PRO A 16 1.30 18.37 4.90
CA PRO A 16 1.00 17.56 6.05
C PRO A 16 2.32 17.09 6.69
N VAL A 17 2.40 17.27 8.01
CA VAL A 17 3.53 16.82 8.85
C VAL A 17 4.02 15.39 8.49
N PRO A 18 3.15 14.43 8.09
CA PRO A 18 3.54 13.08 7.70
C PRO A 18 4.58 13.00 6.57
N LEU A 19 4.47 13.79 5.51
CA LEU A 19 5.42 13.71 4.37
C LEU A 19 6.78 14.30 4.69
N LYS A 20 6.85 15.32 5.58
CA LYS A 20 8.13 15.82 6.12
C LYS A 20 8.81 14.74 6.97
N ASN A 21 8.02 13.97 7.71
CA ASN A 21 8.54 12.87 8.53
C ASN A 21 9.04 11.72 7.66
N LEU A 22 8.31 11.38 6.59
CA LEU A 22 8.75 10.38 5.63
C LEU A 22 10.08 10.78 4.95
N ALA A 23 10.29 12.07 4.67
CA ALA A 23 11.54 12.59 4.12
C ALA A 23 12.72 12.61 5.11
N ARG A 24 12.45 12.63 6.42
CA ARG A 24 13.49 12.59 7.47
C ARG A 24 13.95 11.17 7.81
N THR A 25 13.10 10.17 7.57
CA THR A 25 13.37 8.77 7.88
C THR A 25 14.48 8.12 7.03
N PRO A 26 14.69 8.47 5.75
CA PRO A 26 15.78 7.90 4.96
C PRO A 26 17.19 8.21 5.49
N ALA A 27 17.37 9.29 6.26
CA ALA A 27 18.63 9.53 6.93
C ALA A 27 19.02 8.40 7.92
N GLN A 28 18.04 7.69 8.45
CA GLN A 28 18.23 6.52 9.33
C GLN A 28 18.64 5.26 8.55
N VAL A 29 18.26 5.18 7.26
CA VAL A 29 18.60 4.04 6.39
C VAL A 29 19.71 4.34 5.39
N GLY A 30 20.35 5.51 5.49
CA GLY A 30 21.49 5.90 4.63
C GLY A 30 21.08 6.11 3.16
N ALA A 31 19.85 6.60 2.88
CA ALA A 31 19.35 6.83 1.54
C ALA A 31 19.33 8.30 1.15
N ASN A 32 19.60 8.60 -0.13
CA ASN A 32 19.33 9.91 -0.70
C ASN A 32 17.82 10.05 -0.97
N VAL A 33 17.26 11.24 -0.73
CA VAL A 33 15.82 11.50 -0.89
C VAL A 33 15.58 12.56 -1.95
N LEU A 34 14.73 12.23 -2.92
CA LEU A 34 14.21 13.15 -3.91
C LEU A 34 12.72 13.38 -3.65
N LEU A 35 12.32 14.63 -3.36
CA LEU A 35 10.92 15.01 -3.23
C LEU A 35 10.40 15.57 -4.56
N VAL A 36 9.33 14.96 -5.09
CA VAL A 36 8.66 15.44 -6.31
C VAL A 36 7.51 16.36 -5.90
N ASP A 37 7.66 17.67 -6.21
CA ASP A 37 6.60 18.65 -6.04
C ASP A 37 5.94 18.97 -7.40
N TRP A 38 4.70 18.57 -7.56
CA TRP A 38 3.91 18.85 -8.76
C TRP A 38 2.58 19.55 -8.45
N ARG A 39 2.55 20.34 -7.37
CA ARG A 39 1.37 21.09 -6.91
C ARG A 39 0.63 21.82 -8.03
N ARG A 40 1.34 22.42 -8.96
CA ARG A 40 0.73 23.10 -10.12
C ARG A 40 -0.03 22.15 -11.03
N GLY A 41 0.48 20.94 -11.25
CA GLY A 41 -0.18 19.90 -12.04
C GLY A 41 -1.30 19.17 -11.28
N ALA A 42 -1.30 19.23 -9.95
CA ALA A 42 -2.29 18.63 -9.08
C ALA A 42 -3.27 19.65 -8.51
N ALA A 43 -3.32 20.88 -9.04
CA ALA A 43 -4.15 21.95 -8.49
C ALA A 43 -5.64 21.64 -8.61
N ALA A 44 -6.36 21.84 -7.50
CA ALA A 44 -7.82 21.83 -7.47
C ALA A 44 -8.38 23.00 -8.33
N PRO A 45 -9.64 22.93 -8.80
CA PRO A 45 -10.70 22.11 -8.23
C PRO A 45 -11.00 20.81 -9.00
N VAL A 46 -10.34 20.52 -10.12
CA VAL A 46 -10.78 19.46 -11.03
C VAL A 46 -9.89 18.24 -10.92
N TYR A 47 -10.36 17.19 -10.24
CA TYR A 47 -9.65 15.93 -10.06
C TYR A 47 -9.19 15.30 -11.40
N SER A 48 -10.03 15.33 -12.42
CA SER A 48 -9.71 14.73 -13.74
C SER A 48 -8.49 15.40 -14.39
N VAL A 49 -8.30 16.70 -14.20
CA VAL A 49 -7.10 17.40 -14.68
C VAL A 49 -5.86 16.90 -13.97
N ALA A 50 -5.90 16.77 -12.65
CA ALA A 50 -4.78 16.23 -11.89
C ALA A 50 -4.48 14.77 -12.29
N ALA A 51 -5.52 13.95 -12.50
CA ALA A 51 -5.38 12.56 -12.95
C ALA A 51 -4.74 12.49 -14.35
N SER A 52 -5.19 13.32 -15.30
CA SER A 52 -4.64 13.36 -16.67
C SER A 52 -3.20 13.87 -16.74
N ASN A 53 -2.71 14.60 -15.74
CA ASN A 53 -1.32 15.06 -15.67
C ASN A 53 -0.36 13.98 -15.12
N THR A 54 -0.85 12.89 -14.56
CA THR A 54 0.03 11.87 -13.96
C THR A 54 1.01 11.22 -14.92
N PRO A 55 0.67 10.96 -16.22
CA PRO A 55 1.63 10.44 -17.18
C PRO A 55 2.79 11.40 -17.46
N ALA A 56 2.48 12.69 -17.65
CA ALA A 56 3.51 13.71 -17.92
C ALA A 56 4.47 13.85 -16.73
N VAL A 57 3.93 13.93 -15.51
CA VAL A 57 4.77 14.01 -14.29
C VAL A 57 5.62 12.76 -14.12
N GLY A 58 5.08 11.57 -14.41
CA GLY A 58 5.83 10.31 -14.39
C GLY A 58 6.96 10.28 -15.41
N ALA A 59 6.71 10.74 -16.62
CA ALA A 59 7.73 10.84 -17.67
C ALA A 59 8.87 11.81 -17.27
N GLU A 60 8.55 12.98 -16.75
CA GLU A 60 9.53 13.94 -16.25
C GLU A 60 10.38 13.37 -15.12
N LEU A 61 9.76 12.68 -14.15
CA LEU A 61 10.50 12.01 -13.08
C LEU A 61 11.47 10.96 -13.65
N SER A 62 11.05 10.19 -14.65
CA SER A 62 11.90 9.22 -15.33
C SER A 62 13.10 9.89 -16.00
N VAL A 63 12.91 11.04 -16.67
CA VAL A 63 14.00 11.81 -17.29
C VAL A 63 14.99 12.31 -16.23
N VAL A 64 14.50 12.79 -15.10
CA VAL A 64 15.35 13.21 -13.97
C VAL A 64 16.19 12.03 -13.46
N LEU A 65 15.59 10.86 -13.23
CA LEU A 65 16.32 9.66 -12.80
C LEU A 65 17.39 9.24 -13.82
N GLN A 66 17.08 9.24 -15.10
CA GLN A 66 18.05 8.93 -16.15
C GLN A 66 19.22 9.92 -16.17
N ARG A 67 18.97 11.22 -15.96
CA ARG A 67 20.04 12.24 -15.86
C ARG A 67 20.92 12.01 -14.63
N LEU A 68 20.32 11.73 -13.48
CA LEU A 68 21.07 11.41 -12.25
C LEU A 68 21.97 10.19 -12.44
N MET A 69 21.49 9.14 -13.08
CA MET A 69 22.26 7.92 -13.33
C MET A 69 23.40 8.13 -14.33
N ARG A 70 23.21 8.99 -15.35
CA ARG A 70 24.30 9.33 -16.29
C ARG A 70 25.44 10.10 -15.62
N ASN A 71 25.12 10.88 -14.59
CA ASN A 71 26.08 11.72 -13.88
C ASN A 71 26.62 11.09 -12.59
N SER A 72 26.16 9.88 -12.24
CA SER A 72 26.57 9.16 -11.03
C SER A 72 27.00 7.74 -11.37
N ILE A 73 28.23 7.39 -11.03
CA ILE A 73 28.79 6.05 -11.25
C ILE A 73 28.15 5.02 -10.32
N SER A 74 27.63 5.46 -9.17
CA SER A 74 27.14 4.57 -8.10
C SER A 74 25.63 4.35 -8.10
N LEU A 75 24.84 5.14 -8.83
CA LEU A 75 23.39 5.01 -8.87
C LEU A 75 22.96 4.09 -10.01
N ILE A 76 22.41 2.93 -9.67
CA ILE A 76 21.84 2.00 -10.65
C ILE A 76 20.31 1.93 -10.50
N PRO A 77 19.56 1.55 -11.55
CA PRO A 77 18.10 1.50 -11.51
C PRO A 77 17.53 0.66 -10.38
N HIS A 78 18.17 -0.46 -10.07
CA HIS A 78 17.77 -1.37 -8.98
C HIS A 78 17.77 -0.70 -7.59
N ASP A 79 18.60 0.34 -7.37
CA ASP A 79 18.67 1.06 -6.09
C ASP A 79 17.55 2.10 -5.93
N VAL A 80 16.76 2.35 -6.98
CA VAL A 80 15.67 3.33 -6.94
C VAL A 80 14.42 2.74 -6.33
N HIS A 81 13.91 3.37 -5.27
CA HIS A 81 12.62 3.08 -4.66
C HIS A 81 11.71 4.31 -4.76
N ILE A 82 10.62 4.22 -5.49
CA ILE A 82 9.63 5.29 -5.60
C ILE A 82 8.45 4.97 -4.67
N ILE A 83 8.11 5.92 -3.79
CA ILE A 83 6.93 5.81 -2.92
C ILE A 83 5.91 6.84 -3.41
N GLY A 84 4.75 6.38 -3.85
CA GLY A 84 3.68 7.22 -4.37
C GLY A 84 2.38 7.04 -3.59
N PHE A 85 1.70 8.15 -3.26
CA PHE A 85 0.41 8.13 -2.58
C PHE A 85 -0.70 8.59 -3.50
N SER A 86 -1.87 7.94 -3.47
CA SER A 86 -3.06 8.35 -4.24
C SER A 86 -2.72 8.46 -5.73
N LEU A 87 -2.97 9.61 -6.39
CA LEU A 87 -2.52 9.87 -7.77
C LEU A 87 -1.00 9.71 -7.96
N GLY A 88 -0.19 9.88 -6.89
CA GLY A 88 1.25 9.66 -6.96
C GLY A 88 1.68 8.22 -7.11
N ALA A 89 0.84 7.29 -6.73
CA ALA A 89 1.07 5.90 -7.05
C ALA A 89 1.06 5.69 -8.57
N HIS A 90 0.13 6.34 -9.27
CA HIS A 90 0.08 6.26 -10.73
C HIS A 90 1.24 7.02 -11.39
N VAL A 91 1.64 8.18 -10.83
CA VAL A 91 2.88 8.87 -11.28
C VAL A 91 4.08 7.94 -11.18
N ALA A 92 4.21 7.17 -10.08
CA ALA A 92 5.29 6.20 -9.93
C ALA A 92 5.22 5.09 -10.99
N GLY A 93 4.02 4.55 -11.26
CA GLY A 93 3.80 3.56 -12.32
C GLY A 93 4.17 4.10 -13.70
N PHE A 94 3.70 5.30 -14.07
CA PHE A 94 4.07 5.95 -15.32
C PHE A 94 5.58 6.22 -15.42
N CYS A 95 6.22 6.61 -14.32
CA CYS A 95 7.68 6.77 -14.27
C CYS A 95 8.39 5.45 -14.60
N GLY A 96 7.97 4.34 -13.97
CA GLY A 96 8.55 3.03 -14.21
C GLY A 96 8.41 2.57 -15.66
N ARG A 97 7.20 2.69 -16.23
CA ARG A 97 6.95 2.37 -17.66
C ARG A 97 7.78 3.23 -18.63
N HIS A 98 7.81 4.54 -18.40
CA HIS A 98 8.60 5.45 -19.23
C HIS A 98 10.09 5.14 -19.10
N PHE A 99 10.58 4.84 -17.91
CA PHE A 99 11.96 4.48 -17.65
C PHE A 99 12.33 3.17 -18.39
N LEU A 100 11.50 2.12 -18.28
CA LEU A 100 11.69 0.85 -18.98
C LEU A 100 11.70 1.03 -20.51
N MET A 101 10.78 1.85 -21.04
CA MET A 101 10.69 2.11 -22.48
C MET A 101 11.98 2.72 -23.03
N HIS A 102 12.61 3.65 -22.31
CA HIS A 102 13.78 4.39 -22.78
C HIS A 102 15.11 3.76 -22.43
N THR A 103 15.20 3.01 -21.34
CA THR A 103 16.47 2.44 -20.85
C THR A 103 16.58 0.93 -21.01
N LYS A 104 15.45 0.25 -21.31
CA LYS A 104 15.31 -1.22 -21.32
C LYS A 104 15.62 -1.86 -19.96
N LYS A 105 15.64 -1.07 -18.88
CA LYS A 105 15.86 -1.51 -17.50
C LYS A 105 14.67 -1.10 -16.64
N ARG A 106 14.37 -1.88 -15.59
CA ARG A 106 13.38 -1.51 -14.59
C ARG A 106 14.05 -0.77 -13.42
N ILE A 107 13.28 0.10 -12.78
CA ILE A 107 13.63 0.62 -11.45
C ILE A 107 13.39 -0.48 -10.40
N GLY A 108 14.11 -0.42 -9.27
CA GLY A 108 14.09 -1.50 -8.29
C GLY A 108 12.75 -1.69 -7.60
N ARG A 109 12.09 -0.60 -7.13
CA ARG A 109 10.86 -0.74 -6.36
C ARG A 109 9.89 0.42 -6.53
N ILE A 110 8.61 0.11 -6.53
CA ILE A 110 7.51 1.05 -6.31
C ILE A 110 6.71 0.60 -5.09
N THR A 111 6.50 1.49 -4.12
CA THR A 111 5.49 1.33 -3.07
C THR A 111 4.33 2.28 -3.35
N ALA A 112 3.16 1.71 -3.62
CA ALA A 112 1.94 2.44 -3.92
C ALA A 112 1.07 2.53 -2.64
N LEU A 113 0.92 3.74 -2.10
CA LEU A 113 0.16 4.00 -0.89
C LEU A 113 -1.25 4.43 -1.27
N ASP A 114 -2.23 3.57 -1.02
CA ASP A 114 -3.64 3.74 -1.34
C ASP A 114 -3.86 4.40 -2.71
N PRO A 115 -3.46 3.71 -3.81
CA PRO A 115 -3.54 4.26 -5.17
C PRO A 115 -4.93 4.81 -5.47
N ALA A 116 -5.03 5.94 -6.17
CA ALA A 116 -6.32 6.54 -6.49
C ALA A 116 -7.18 5.61 -7.36
N GLY A 117 -8.43 5.37 -6.95
CA GLY A 117 -9.40 4.55 -7.69
C GLY A 117 -10.06 5.27 -8.87
N PRO A 118 -10.64 6.49 -8.67
CA PRO A 118 -11.37 7.19 -9.72
C PRO A 118 -10.52 7.41 -10.97
N LEU A 119 -11.04 7.06 -12.13
CA LEU A 119 -10.40 7.09 -13.46
C LEU A 119 -9.27 6.06 -13.68
N PHE A 120 -8.93 5.25 -12.67
CA PHE A 120 -7.90 4.22 -12.77
C PHE A 120 -8.41 2.82 -12.51
N GLU A 121 -9.51 2.67 -11.73
CA GLU A 121 -10.13 1.37 -11.44
C GLU A 121 -10.58 0.69 -12.74
N GLY A 122 -10.16 -0.56 -12.95
CA GLY A 122 -10.52 -1.35 -14.13
C GLY A 122 -9.84 -0.91 -15.43
N THR A 123 -8.84 -0.02 -15.35
CA THR A 123 -8.07 0.43 -16.54
C THR A 123 -6.68 -0.22 -16.57
N ASN A 124 -6.04 -0.18 -17.74
CA ASN A 124 -4.65 -0.63 -17.92
C ASN A 124 -3.61 0.47 -17.65
N VAL A 125 -4.04 1.66 -17.21
CA VAL A 125 -3.16 2.80 -16.94
C VAL A 125 -2.82 3.00 -15.45
N SER A 126 -3.48 2.24 -14.57
CA SER A 126 -3.14 2.23 -13.14
C SER A 126 -1.70 1.75 -12.91
N VAL A 127 -1.10 2.11 -11.77
CA VAL A 127 0.13 1.46 -11.30
C VAL A 127 -0.08 -0.05 -11.29
N SER A 128 0.93 -0.82 -11.72
CA SER A 128 0.78 -2.26 -11.85
C SER A 128 2.11 -2.99 -11.69
N ARG A 129 1.99 -4.28 -11.42
CA ARG A 129 3.11 -5.25 -11.46
C ARG A 129 3.83 -5.13 -12.81
N GLY A 130 5.17 -5.07 -12.75
CA GLY A 130 6.02 -4.85 -13.93
C GLY A 130 6.40 -3.40 -14.19
N ASP A 131 5.82 -2.43 -13.48
CA ASP A 131 6.26 -1.02 -13.51
C ASP A 131 7.63 -0.84 -12.80
N ALA A 132 8.01 -1.80 -11.95
CA ALA A 132 9.32 -1.93 -11.31
C ALA A 132 9.71 -3.42 -11.22
N ASP A 133 10.90 -3.72 -10.71
CA ASP A 133 11.28 -5.10 -10.37
C ASP A 133 10.42 -5.65 -9.23
N PHE A 134 9.95 -4.76 -8.34
CA PHE A 134 9.02 -5.08 -7.27
C PHE A 134 8.03 -3.95 -7.03
N VAL A 135 6.73 -4.27 -7.03
CA VAL A 135 5.63 -3.34 -6.76
C VAL A 135 4.84 -3.84 -5.56
N ASP A 136 4.82 -3.07 -4.48
CA ASP A 136 4.00 -3.34 -3.30
C ASP A 136 2.96 -2.24 -3.08
N VAL A 137 1.77 -2.65 -2.66
CA VAL A 137 0.61 -1.77 -2.53
C VAL A 137 0.04 -1.86 -1.12
N ILE A 138 -0.34 -0.73 -0.53
CA ILE A 138 -1.04 -0.67 0.76
C ILE A 138 -2.42 -0.04 0.50
N HIS A 139 -3.49 -0.85 0.58
CA HIS A 139 -4.87 -0.42 0.41
C HIS A 139 -5.50 -0.06 1.76
N THR A 140 -5.92 1.18 1.94
CA THR A 140 -6.50 1.63 3.22
C THR A 140 -7.88 2.26 3.10
N ASN A 141 -8.27 2.69 1.88
CA ASN A 141 -9.56 3.33 1.63
C ASN A 141 -10.19 2.86 0.30
N MET A 142 -10.04 1.56 -0.02
CA MET A 142 -10.59 0.99 -1.25
C MET A 142 -12.11 1.02 -1.27
N GLY A 143 -12.69 1.22 -2.45
CA GLY A 143 -14.12 1.17 -2.69
C GLY A 143 -14.59 2.09 -3.80
N LEU A 144 -15.91 2.27 -3.91
CA LEU A 144 -16.50 3.14 -4.91
C LEU A 144 -16.55 4.59 -4.42
N LEU A 145 -16.48 5.52 -5.36
CA LEU A 145 -16.48 6.97 -5.08
C LEU A 145 -17.80 7.46 -4.44
N ASP A 146 -18.92 6.84 -4.79
CA ASP A 146 -20.24 7.10 -4.19
C ASP A 146 -20.27 6.89 -2.67
N ASN A 147 -19.40 6.01 -2.15
CA ASN A 147 -19.21 5.76 -0.72
C ASN A 147 -18.05 6.57 -0.12
N LEU A 148 -17.62 7.65 -0.78
CA LEU A 148 -16.49 8.49 -0.37
C LEU A 148 -15.18 7.70 -0.19
N LYS A 149 -14.98 6.71 -1.07
CA LYS A 149 -13.75 5.92 -1.15
C LYS A 149 -12.88 6.42 -2.29
N PHE A 150 -11.59 6.57 -1.99
CA PHE A 150 -10.65 7.15 -2.93
C PHE A 150 -9.66 6.14 -3.49
N GLY A 151 -9.50 5.01 -2.79
CA GLY A 151 -8.50 3.99 -3.11
C GLY A 151 -8.98 2.97 -4.13
N LEU A 152 -8.04 2.52 -4.95
CA LEU A 152 -8.21 1.41 -5.90
C LEU A 152 -8.58 0.12 -5.16
N ALA A 153 -9.55 -0.63 -5.66
CA ALA A 153 -9.98 -1.89 -5.05
C ALA A 153 -9.27 -3.11 -5.63
N ALA A 154 -8.76 -3.00 -6.86
CA ALA A 154 -8.06 -4.09 -7.53
C ALA A 154 -6.66 -4.33 -6.94
N SER A 155 -6.26 -5.61 -6.82
CA SER A 155 -4.86 -5.99 -6.59
C SER A 155 -4.06 -5.75 -7.85
N VAL A 156 -3.03 -4.93 -7.76
CA VAL A 156 -2.23 -4.48 -8.91
C VAL A 156 -0.73 -4.67 -8.71
N GLY A 157 -0.28 -4.98 -7.49
CA GLY A 157 1.12 -5.18 -7.13
C GLY A 157 1.60 -6.64 -7.24
N ASP A 158 2.88 -6.86 -7.01
CA ASP A 158 3.44 -8.18 -6.72
C ASP A 158 2.96 -8.66 -5.35
N VAL A 159 2.72 -7.71 -4.44
CA VAL A 159 2.04 -7.90 -3.18
C VAL A 159 1.12 -6.73 -2.89
N ASP A 160 -0.11 -7.03 -2.48
CA ASP A 160 -1.14 -6.07 -2.10
C ASP A 160 -1.54 -6.31 -0.65
N PHE A 161 -1.29 -5.33 0.21
CA PHE A 161 -1.63 -5.38 1.62
C PHE A 161 -2.97 -4.70 1.89
N PHE A 162 -3.84 -5.38 2.65
CA PHE A 162 -5.16 -4.91 3.03
C PHE A 162 -5.25 -4.79 4.56
N PRO A 163 -4.66 -3.72 5.17
CA PRO A 163 -4.80 -3.50 6.60
C PRO A 163 -6.28 -3.34 6.98
N ASN A 164 -6.72 -4.15 7.94
CA ASN A 164 -8.10 -4.17 8.45
C ASN A 164 -9.16 -4.34 7.35
N GLY A 165 -8.82 -5.04 6.26
CA GLY A 165 -9.69 -5.25 5.10
C GLY A 165 -9.57 -4.18 4.02
N GLY A 166 -8.69 -3.19 4.16
CA GLY A 166 -8.32 -2.24 3.10
C GLY A 166 -9.32 -1.12 2.79
N SER A 167 -10.46 -1.02 3.51
CA SER A 167 -11.51 -0.05 3.18
C SER A 167 -11.72 1.02 4.25
N VAL A 168 -11.92 0.62 5.52
CA VAL A 168 -12.09 1.54 6.65
C VAL A 168 -11.03 1.23 7.69
N GLN A 169 -10.33 2.25 8.17
CA GLN A 169 -9.28 2.04 9.14
C GLN A 169 -9.76 2.32 10.57
N PRO A 170 -9.36 1.50 11.54
CA PRO A 170 -9.73 1.70 12.94
C PRO A 170 -9.35 3.10 13.43
N GLY A 171 -10.27 3.74 14.15
CA GLY A 171 -10.10 5.09 14.69
C GLY A 171 -10.31 6.22 13.70
N CYS A 172 -10.55 5.94 12.42
CA CYS A 172 -10.89 6.92 11.41
C CYS A 172 -12.38 7.26 11.41
N ARG A 173 -12.72 8.53 11.58
CA ARG A 173 -14.08 9.06 11.52
C ARG A 173 -14.28 10.01 10.34
N GLU A 174 -13.21 10.64 9.85
CA GLU A 174 -13.22 11.58 8.74
C GLU A 174 -12.99 10.86 7.41
N ILE A 175 -13.55 11.43 6.34
CA ILE A 175 -13.53 10.84 4.98
C ILE A 175 -12.11 10.53 4.52
N ALA A 176 -11.19 11.48 4.68
CA ALA A 176 -9.81 11.33 4.21
C ALA A 176 -8.89 10.52 5.15
N CYS A 177 -9.31 10.27 6.40
CA CYS A 177 -8.48 9.63 7.41
C CYS A 177 -8.02 8.24 6.99
N SER A 178 -8.94 7.39 6.51
CA SER A 178 -8.58 6.05 6.04
C SER A 178 -7.64 6.10 4.85
N HIS A 179 -7.85 7.02 3.92
CA HIS A 179 -6.97 7.25 2.77
C HIS A 179 -5.54 7.62 3.21
N GLN A 180 -5.42 8.53 4.18
CA GLN A 180 -4.14 8.98 4.71
C GLN A 180 -3.44 7.93 5.59
N ARG A 181 -4.16 6.96 6.15
CA ARG A 181 -3.57 5.91 7.00
C ARG A 181 -2.46 5.13 6.31
N ALA A 182 -2.46 5.03 4.97
CA ALA A 182 -1.39 4.39 4.23
C ALA A 182 -0.01 5.06 4.46
N HIS A 183 0.02 6.39 4.60
CA HIS A 183 1.24 7.11 4.97
C HIS A 183 1.71 6.77 6.39
N ASP A 184 0.78 6.77 7.35
CA ASP A 184 1.11 6.53 8.75
C ASP A 184 1.73 5.15 8.91
N LEU A 185 1.14 4.15 8.26
CA LEU A 185 1.63 2.77 8.27
C LEU A 185 3.01 2.65 7.62
N MET A 186 3.23 3.33 6.49
CA MET A 186 4.53 3.35 5.82
C MET A 186 5.59 4.03 6.69
N ILE A 187 5.28 5.18 7.28
CA ILE A 187 6.19 5.90 8.20
C ILE A 187 6.54 5.01 9.38
N GLU A 188 5.55 4.40 10.03
CA GLU A 188 5.81 3.54 11.16
C GLU A 188 6.67 2.34 10.79
N SER A 189 6.45 1.73 9.61
CA SER A 189 7.26 0.61 9.15
C SER A 189 8.76 0.95 8.95
N ILE A 190 9.07 2.24 8.72
CA ILE A 190 10.46 2.73 8.59
C ILE A 190 11.03 3.11 9.96
N THR A 191 10.22 3.66 10.85
CA THR A 191 10.70 4.26 12.12
C THR A 191 10.61 3.33 13.32
N ASN A 192 9.70 2.37 13.30
CA ASN A 192 9.47 1.44 14.40
C ASN A 192 10.15 0.08 14.14
N HIS A 193 11.45 0.00 14.39
CA HIS A 193 12.21 -1.26 14.22
C HIS A 193 11.87 -2.35 15.25
N ARG A 194 11.02 -2.06 16.25
CA ARG A 194 10.62 -3.03 17.29
C ARG A 194 9.42 -3.86 16.92
N CYS A 195 8.68 -3.49 15.86
CA CYS A 195 7.47 -4.19 15.45
C CYS A 195 7.40 -4.25 13.93
N ILE A 196 7.41 -5.44 13.38
CA ILE A 196 7.20 -5.69 11.94
C ILE A 196 5.72 -5.92 11.69
N PHE A 197 5.15 -5.28 10.69
CA PHE A 197 3.77 -5.47 10.24
C PHE A 197 3.60 -6.81 9.51
N VAL A 198 3.59 -7.91 10.27
CA VAL A 198 3.47 -9.27 9.70
C VAL A 198 2.07 -9.49 9.17
N SER A 199 1.96 -9.86 7.90
CA SER A 199 0.71 -10.16 7.21
C SER A 199 0.52 -11.65 6.96
N ARG A 200 -0.72 -12.04 6.61
CA ARG A 200 -1.07 -13.39 6.18
C ARG A 200 -1.68 -13.38 4.79
N PRO A 201 -1.45 -14.41 3.97
CA PRO A 201 -2.08 -14.51 2.66
C PRO A 201 -3.60 -14.65 2.80
N VAL A 202 -4.33 -14.07 1.84
CA VAL A 202 -5.78 -14.21 1.73
C VAL A 202 -6.16 -14.45 0.27
N SER A 203 -7.25 -15.17 0.07
CA SER A 203 -7.83 -15.37 -1.26
C SER A 203 -8.88 -14.30 -1.53
N GLY A 204 -8.90 -13.76 -2.75
CA GLY A 204 -9.92 -12.85 -3.22
C GLY A 204 -10.52 -13.34 -4.54
N LYS A 205 -11.81 -13.14 -4.75
CA LYS A 205 -12.42 -13.39 -6.05
C LYS A 205 -12.05 -12.24 -7.01
N SER A 206 -11.57 -12.58 -8.21
CA SER A 206 -11.21 -11.61 -9.26
C SER A 206 -10.19 -10.54 -8.84
N GLY A 207 -9.21 -10.88 -7.96
CA GLY A 207 -8.19 -9.93 -7.53
C GLY A 207 -8.69 -8.79 -6.63
N ARG A 208 -9.89 -8.93 -6.04
CA ARG A 208 -10.48 -7.98 -5.09
C ARG A 208 -10.71 -8.63 -3.75
N MET A 209 -10.50 -7.88 -2.66
CA MET A 209 -10.95 -8.30 -1.35
C MET A 209 -12.48 -8.37 -1.34
N ALA A 210 -13.06 -9.53 -1.00
CA ALA A 210 -14.49 -9.63 -0.82
C ALA A 210 -14.91 -8.86 0.45
N ALA A 211 -15.94 -8.02 0.34
CA ALA A 211 -16.59 -7.44 1.49
C ALA A 211 -17.14 -8.58 2.37
N GLY A 212 -16.82 -8.57 3.68
CA GLY A 212 -17.32 -9.58 4.62
C GLY A 212 -16.46 -10.86 4.72
N ILE A 213 -15.20 -10.86 4.28
CA ILE A 213 -14.28 -11.96 4.60
C ILE A 213 -14.25 -12.12 6.13
N ASN A 214 -14.67 -13.30 6.60
CA ASN A 214 -14.45 -13.69 7.99
C ASN A 214 -12.94 -13.84 8.21
N LEU A 215 -12.37 -12.83 8.84
CA LEU A 215 -10.92 -12.69 9.03
C LEU A 215 -10.36 -13.68 10.06
N ASP A 216 -11.23 -14.40 10.77
CA ASP A 216 -10.88 -15.44 11.72
C ASP A 216 -10.87 -16.84 11.08
N SER A 217 -11.31 -16.95 9.81
CA SER A 217 -11.22 -18.20 9.05
C SER A 217 -9.79 -18.49 8.61
N PRO A 218 -9.35 -19.77 8.66
CA PRO A 218 -8.07 -20.17 8.07
C PRO A 218 -8.05 -19.81 6.58
N PRO A 219 -6.88 -19.48 5.99
CA PRO A 219 -6.76 -19.16 4.58
C PRO A 219 -7.27 -20.34 3.76
N LEU A 220 -8.27 -20.09 2.89
CA LEU A 220 -8.71 -21.07 1.92
C LEU A 220 -7.57 -21.33 0.96
N HIS A 221 -7.18 -22.60 0.82
CA HIS A 221 -6.17 -23.06 -0.11
C HIS A 221 -6.70 -22.98 -1.56
N GLU A 222 -6.48 -21.85 -2.22
CA GLU A 222 -6.55 -21.76 -3.68
C GLU A 222 -5.42 -20.84 -4.19
N SER A 223 -4.59 -21.40 -5.04
CA SER A 223 -3.49 -20.89 -5.87
C SER A 223 -3.04 -19.43 -5.61
N GLY A 224 -2.35 -19.19 -4.52
CA GLY A 224 -1.68 -17.95 -4.17
C GLY A 224 -0.53 -18.24 -3.20
N SER A 225 0.40 -17.31 -3.03
CA SER A 225 1.48 -17.45 -2.06
C SER A 225 0.91 -17.81 -0.67
N THR A 226 1.36 -18.92 -0.11
CA THR A 226 1.04 -19.34 1.27
C THR A 226 1.91 -18.65 2.30
N SER A 227 2.89 -17.86 1.85
CA SER A 227 3.89 -17.22 2.70
C SER A 227 3.39 -15.93 3.32
N ARG A 228 3.76 -15.70 4.59
CA ARG A 228 3.54 -14.43 5.27
C ARG A 228 4.38 -13.32 4.64
N GLY A 229 3.81 -12.12 4.57
CA GLY A 229 4.47 -10.90 4.17
C GLY A 229 4.85 -10.02 5.36
N ALA A 230 5.57 -8.94 5.05
CA ALA A 230 5.81 -7.82 5.95
C ALA A 230 5.36 -6.54 5.22
N MET A 231 4.33 -5.86 5.71
CA MET A 231 3.84 -4.63 5.09
C MET A 231 4.79 -3.46 5.36
N GLY A 232 4.96 -2.59 4.36
CA GLY A 232 5.76 -1.38 4.47
C GLY A 232 7.19 -1.56 4.00
N TYR A 233 8.17 -0.96 4.71
CA TYR A 233 9.55 -0.89 4.23
C TYR A 233 10.18 -2.28 3.99
N ASP A 234 9.90 -3.24 4.87
CA ASP A 234 10.47 -4.60 4.80
C ASP A 234 9.76 -5.53 3.79
N SER A 235 8.77 -5.02 3.04
CA SER A 235 7.99 -5.82 2.10
C SER A 235 8.84 -6.54 1.06
N ILE A 236 9.88 -5.88 0.56
CA ILE A 236 10.76 -6.43 -0.48
C ILE A 236 11.54 -7.68 -0.01
N THR A 237 11.88 -7.75 1.27
CA THR A 237 12.66 -8.87 1.85
C THR A 237 11.77 -10.03 2.31
N ALA A 238 10.47 -9.79 2.49
CA ALA A 238 9.52 -10.80 2.90
C ALA A 238 9.08 -11.69 1.71
N ARG A 239 8.67 -12.94 2.02
CA ARG A 239 8.24 -13.91 0.99
C ARG A 239 6.79 -13.76 0.54
N GLY A 240 5.96 -13.03 1.29
CA GLY A 240 4.54 -12.84 0.95
C GLY A 240 4.37 -12.17 -0.42
N ARG A 241 3.47 -12.72 -1.23
CA ARG A 241 3.08 -12.21 -2.54
C ARG A 241 1.56 -12.28 -2.68
N GLY A 242 1.01 -11.61 -3.70
CA GLY A 242 -0.43 -11.54 -3.90
C GLY A 242 -1.14 -10.79 -2.78
N MET A 243 -2.38 -11.15 -2.50
CA MET A 243 -3.20 -10.48 -1.50
C MET A 243 -2.80 -10.90 -0.08
N GLN A 244 -2.54 -9.90 0.77
CA GLN A 244 -2.09 -10.07 2.15
C GLN A 244 -2.98 -9.26 3.09
N TYR A 245 -3.51 -9.89 4.12
CA TYR A 245 -4.27 -9.24 5.19
C TYR A 245 -3.40 -8.99 6.42
N ILE A 246 -3.65 -7.87 7.09
CA ILE A 246 -3.00 -7.51 8.34
C ILE A 246 -3.95 -6.72 9.25
N ARG A 247 -3.88 -6.96 10.54
CA ARG A 247 -4.55 -6.12 11.57
C ARG A 247 -3.62 -5.04 12.05
N THR A 248 -4.17 -3.85 12.28
CA THR A 248 -3.46 -2.72 12.89
C THR A 248 -4.32 -2.10 13.99
N ARG A 249 -3.69 -1.37 14.91
CA ARG A 249 -4.38 -0.63 15.97
C ARG A 249 -5.04 0.64 15.42
N SER A 250 -5.93 1.21 16.23
CA SER A 250 -6.63 2.47 15.92
C SER A 250 -5.76 3.72 16.14
N LYS A 251 -4.70 3.60 16.92
CA LYS A 251 -3.76 4.68 17.30
C LYS A 251 -2.33 4.20 17.20
N PRO A 252 -1.35 5.11 16.98
CA PRO A 252 0.07 4.77 17.04
C PRO A 252 0.47 4.22 18.43
N PRO A 253 1.40 3.29 18.49
CA PRO A 253 1.93 2.54 17.36
C PRO A 253 0.86 1.61 16.77
N PHE A 254 0.68 1.65 15.43
CA PHE A 254 -0.34 0.88 14.73
C PHE A 254 0.01 -0.60 14.62
N CYS A 255 1.29 -0.92 14.61
CA CYS A 255 1.79 -2.29 14.54
C CYS A 255 1.38 -3.09 15.78
N ILE A 256 0.88 -4.31 15.56
CA ILE A 256 0.57 -5.29 16.61
C ILE A 256 1.68 -6.34 16.59
N PRO A 257 2.47 -6.50 17.67
CA PRO A 257 3.49 -7.53 17.75
C PRO A 257 2.90 -8.93 17.53
N LEU A 258 3.69 -9.84 16.97
CA LEU A 258 3.21 -11.17 16.58
C LEU A 258 2.70 -11.99 17.79
N GLU A 259 3.29 -11.80 18.95
CA GLU A 259 2.86 -12.38 20.23
C GLU A 259 1.45 -11.93 20.62
N ASP A 260 1.16 -10.62 20.50
CA ASP A 260 -0.17 -10.04 20.78
C ASP A 260 -1.21 -10.52 19.75
N GLN A 261 -0.81 -10.75 18.50
CA GLN A 261 -1.72 -11.25 17.46
C GLN A 261 -2.23 -12.67 17.78
N ARG A 262 -1.39 -13.55 18.36
CA ARG A 262 -1.80 -14.89 18.80
C ARG A 262 -2.82 -14.84 19.94
N CYS A 263 -2.57 -14.03 20.93
CA CYS A 263 -3.45 -13.85 22.09
C CYS A 263 -4.85 -13.31 21.71
N LEU A 264 -4.90 -12.43 20.69
CA LEU A 264 -6.17 -11.92 20.17
C LEU A 264 -7.00 -13.00 19.47
N VAL A 265 -6.37 -13.92 18.73
CA VAL A 265 -7.06 -15.04 18.05
C VAL A 265 -7.63 -16.02 19.09
N GLU A 266 -6.89 -16.32 20.14
CA GLU A 266 -7.35 -17.20 21.24
C GLU A 266 -8.55 -16.60 21.97
N ARG A 267 -8.50 -15.32 22.35
CA ARG A 267 -9.64 -14.63 23.02
C ARG A 267 -10.91 -14.61 22.17
N VAL A 268 -10.79 -14.46 20.85
CA VAL A 268 -11.95 -14.48 19.94
C VAL A 268 -12.53 -15.89 19.83
N ARG A 269 -11.69 -16.94 19.85
CA ARG A 269 -12.14 -18.34 19.90
C ARG A 269 -12.88 -18.66 21.18
N ASP A 270 -12.36 -18.23 22.32
CA ASP A 270 -12.97 -18.45 23.63
C ASP A 270 -14.32 -17.72 23.75
N ALA A 271 -14.40 -16.47 23.25
CA ALA A 271 -15.67 -15.73 23.21
C ALA A 271 -16.72 -16.37 22.28
N ALA A 272 -16.29 -16.95 21.16
CA ALA A 272 -17.18 -17.67 20.25
C ALA A 272 -17.71 -18.98 20.85
N HIS A 273 -16.91 -19.64 21.70
CA HIS A 273 -17.32 -20.86 22.42
C HIS A 273 -18.19 -20.57 23.65
N SER A 274 -18.03 -19.40 24.27
CA SER A 274 -18.85 -19.00 25.45
C SER A 274 -20.25 -18.49 25.06
N ASN A 275 -20.46 -18.05 23.82
CA ASN A 275 -21.78 -17.69 23.27
C ASN A 275 -22.46 -18.90 22.60
N GLY A 276 -22.54 -20.01 23.28
CA GLY A 276 -23.05 -21.29 22.82
C GLY A 276 -24.43 -21.18 22.17
N PHE A 277 -24.51 -21.62 20.92
CA PHE A 277 -25.76 -21.98 20.28
C PHE A 277 -26.44 -23.08 21.13
N PRO A 278 -27.74 -22.98 21.44
CA PRO A 278 -28.46 -24.05 22.15
C PRO A 278 -28.40 -25.33 21.28
N LYS A 279 -27.93 -26.41 21.87
CA LYS A 279 -27.99 -27.75 21.26
C LYS A 279 -29.46 -28.08 21.01
N GLN A 280 -29.84 -28.19 19.74
CA GLN A 280 -31.12 -28.81 19.38
C GLN A 280 -31.09 -30.24 19.88
N GLY A 281 -31.99 -30.57 20.80
CA GLY A 281 -32.22 -31.92 21.27
C GLY A 281 -32.75 -32.81 20.13
N PRO A 282 -32.60 -34.14 20.26
CA PRO A 282 -33.06 -35.07 19.23
C PRO A 282 -34.58 -35.00 19.08
N ALA A 283 -35.02 -34.95 17.82
CA ALA A 283 -36.44 -35.05 17.50
C ALA A 283 -36.99 -36.42 17.93
N GLU A 284 -37.93 -36.43 18.84
CA GLU A 284 -38.74 -37.64 19.17
C GLU A 284 -39.59 -37.99 17.94
N THR A 285 -39.34 -39.20 17.42
CA THR A 285 -40.23 -39.87 16.46
C THR A 285 -41.38 -40.53 17.19
N SER A 286 -42.55 -40.14 16.87
CA SER A 286 -43.80 -40.93 17.07
C SER A 286 -44.67 -40.85 15.85
#